data_6d55230bdc268d27384c831fb1064a23
#
_entry.id   6d55230bdc268d27384c831fb1064a23
#
_cell.length_a   1.000
_cell.length_b   1.000
_cell.length_c   1.000
_cell.angle_alpha   90.00
_cell.angle_beta   90.00
_cell.angle_gamma   90.00
#
_symmetry.space_group_name_H-M   'P 1'
#
loop_
_entity.id
_entity.type
_entity.pdbx_description
1 polymer ?
#
loop_
_entity_poly.entity_id
_entity_poly.type
_entity_poly.pdbx_seq_one_letter_code
_entity_poly.pdbx_strand_id
1 'polypeptide(L)'
;MATSNNMFVSVFLTQRGNEYIVADAGWIDSGVYDIDEISDNVYKKIIAYFIDSYGLKTTKSHNLVYYYKKTTDSLLVPNLIFDVSAFISGLVSTSCAEIAQTTDKSYNIFNQRVHRFLRTFIPNENFLSKKEIKGAFPALSFGAAIKGNAGVALLNFATGSNDNYYINSLCKSQTSFEIVQKNDSNNTFNKKILLLDDTKKSLTSEKVGVYVRFVQDKHICEIDRWCNRDILKEKIAV
;
A
#
# COMPACT_ATOMS: atom_id res chain seq x y z
N MET A 1 14.74 -5.89 -21.97
CA MET A 1 13.67 -4.92 -21.71
C MET A 1 13.63 -4.70 -20.21
N ALA A 2 13.48 -3.47 -19.72
CA ALA A 2 13.33 -3.18 -18.29
C ALA A 2 11.89 -2.76 -18.01
N THR A 3 11.42 -3.04 -16.82
CA THR A 3 10.12 -2.59 -16.33
C THR A 3 10.22 -1.18 -15.73
N SER A 4 9.09 -0.52 -15.47
CA SER A 4 9.07 0.81 -14.85
C SER A 4 9.60 0.86 -13.43
N ASN A 5 9.72 -0.27 -12.75
CA ASN A 5 10.35 -0.40 -11.42
C ASN A 5 11.81 -0.87 -11.48
N ASN A 6 12.49 -0.68 -12.64
CA ASN A 6 13.88 -1.03 -12.89
C ASN A 6 14.23 -2.53 -12.78
N MET A 7 13.24 -3.41 -12.88
CA MET A 7 13.46 -4.85 -12.96
C MET A 7 13.67 -5.28 -14.41
N PHE A 8 14.52 -6.27 -14.65
CA PHE A 8 14.63 -6.86 -15.96
C PHE A 8 13.48 -7.81 -16.24
N VAL A 9 12.89 -7.71 -17.43
CA VAL A 9 11.93 -8.70 -17.91
C VAL A 9 12.67 -9.97 -18.29
N SER A 10 12.29 -11.08 -17.65
CA SER A 10 12.82 -12.41 -17.94
C SER A 10 11.73 -13.28 -18.53
N VAL A 11 12.03 -13.96 -19.62
CA VAL A 11 11.16 -14.96 -20.23
C VAL A 11 11.94 -16.27 -20.41
N PHE A 12 11.24 -17.37 -20.32
CA PHE A 12 11.81 -18.71 -20.34
C PHE A 12 11.32 -19.45 -21.57
N LEU A 13 12.27 -19.93 -22.39
CA LEU A 13 11.99 -20.76 -23.53
C LEU A 13 12.28 -22.23 -23.19
N THR A 14 11.32 -23.10 -23.47
CA THR A 14 11.48 -24.54 -23.39
C THR A 14 10.91 -25.20 -24.64
N GLN A 15 11.38 -26.40 -24.93
CA GLN A 15 10.85 -27.26 -26.00
C GLN A 15 10.30 -28.54 -25.40
N ARG A 16 9.08 -28.90 -25.81
CA ARG A 16 8.43 -30.19 -25.44
C ARG A 16 7.92 -30.86 -26.70
N GLY A 17 8.56 -31.96 -27.08
CA GLY A 17 8.32 -32.56 -28.39
C GLY A 17 8.56 -31.59 -29.53
N ASN A 18 7.55 -31.31 -30.34
CA ASN A 18 7.60 -30.39 -31.48
C ASN A 18 7.13 -28.96 -31.11
N GLU A 19 6.78 -28.71 -29.84
CA GLU A 19 6.28 -27.40 -29.41
C GLU A 19 7.38 -26.59 -28.72
N TYR A 20 7.56 -25.33 -29.13
CA TYR A 20 8.32 -24.31 -28.42
C TYR A 20 7.35 -23.55 -27.51
N ILE A 21 7.71 -23.38 -26.25
CA ILE A 21 6.90 -22.72 -25.22
C ILE A 21 7.72 -21.57 -24.63
N VAL A 22 7.17 -20.35 -24.68
CA VAL A 22 7.73 -19.18 -24.01
C VAL A 22 6.81 -18.81 -22.86
N ALA A 23 7.36 -18.65 -21.65
CA ALA A 23 6.60 -18.42 -20.42
C ALA A 23 7.30 -17.44 -19.49
N ASP A 24 6.53 -16.90 -18.52
CA ASP A 24 7.02 -16.07 -17.41
C ASP A 24 7.64 -16.89 -16.27
N ALA A 25 7.59 -18.21 -16.35
CA ALA A 25 8.00 -19.17 -15.30
C ALA A 25 7.30 -18.95 -13.95
N GLY A 26 6.12 -18.36 -13.91
CA GLY A 26 5.37 -18.05 -12.69
C GLY A 26 5.91 -16.86 -11.90
N TRP A 27 6.81 -16.07 -12.46
CA TRP A 27 7.45 -14.94 -11.80
C TRP A 27 6.47 -13.79 -11.48
N ILE A 28 5.42 -13.64 -12.29
CA ILE A 28 4.35 -12.67 -12.01
C ILE A 28 3.61 -13.06 -10.73
N ASP A 29 3.15 -14.30 -10.66
CA ASP A 29 2.32 -14.78 -9.54
C ASP A 29 3.12 -15.01 -8.25
N SER A 30 4.44 -15.24 -8.36
CA SER A 30 5.35 -15.36 -7.21
C SER A 30 5.81 -14.03 -6.62
N GLY A 31 5.36 -12.89 -7.17
CA GLY A 31 5.69 -11.55 -6.64
C GLY A 31 7.08 -11.04 -7.01
N VAL A 32 7.81 -11.69 -7.93
CA VAL A 32 9.16 -11.25 -8.36
C VAL A 32 9.16 -9.80 -8.85
N TYR A 33 8.06 -9.35 -9.48
CA TYR A 33 7.96 -8.00 -10.04
C TYR A 33 7.38 -6.94 -9.08
N ASP A 34 7.14 -7.28 -7.81
CA ASP A 34 6.72 -6.37 -6.74
C ASP A 34 5.45 -5.56 -7.09
N ILE A 35 4.40 -6.24 -7.58
CA ILE A 35 3.12 -5.66 -7.99
C ILE A 35 1.98 -5.94 -7.00
N ASP A 36 2.30 -6.42 -5.80
CA ASP A 36 1.34 -6.91 -4.79
C ASP A 36 0.49 -5.81 -4.12
N GLU A 37 0.79 -4.55 -4.37
CA GLU A 37 0.10 -3.40 -3.73
C GLU A 37 -1.22 -3.02 -4.41
N ILE A 38 -1.59 -3.66 -5.53
CA ILE A 38 -2.83 -3.37 -6.24
C ILE A 38 -3.99 -4.15 -5.63
N SER A 39 -5.18 -3.53 -5.60
CA SER A 39 -6.37 -4.27 -5.18
C SER A 39 -6.66 -5.42 -6.15
N ASP A 40 -7.03 -6.59 -5.63
CA ASP A 40 -7.33 -7.80 -6.40
C ASP A 40 -8.26 -7.56 -7.60
N ASN A 41 -9.26 -6.69 -7.47
CA ASN A 41 -10.22 -6.42 -8.53
C ASN A 41 -9.61 -5.61 -9.68
N VAL A 42 -8.72 -4.66 -9.38
CA VAL A 42 -8.02 -3.85 -10.40
C VAL A 42 -6.97 -4.72 -11.09
N TYR A 43 -6.18 -5.45 -10.31
CA TYR A 43 -5.19 -6.38 -10.84
C TYR A 43 -5.81 -7.41 -11.79
N LYS A 44 -6.91 -8.04 -11.41
CA LYS A 44 -7.63 -9.00 -12.27
C LYS A 44 -8.09 -8.40 -13.59
N LYS A 45 -8.52 -7.15 -13.61
CA LYS A 45 -8.90 -6.45 -14.86
C LYS A 45 -7.70 -6.17 -15.74
N ILE A 46 -6.60 -5.66 -15.16
CA ILE A 46 -5.38 -5.35 -15.89
C ILE A 46 -4.79 -6.63 -16.51
N ILE A 47 -4.65 -7.69 -15.73
CA ILE A 47 -4.07 -8.93 -16.21
C ILE A 47 -4.95 -9.60 -17.27
N ALA A 48 -6.28 -9.59 -17.11
CA ALA A 48 -7.21 -10.14 -18.10
C ALA A 48 -7.10 -9.40 -19.44
N TYR A 49 -7.01 -8.06 -19.40
CA TYR A 49 -6.82 -7.24 -20.60
C TYR A 49 -5.53 -7.62 -21.34
N PHE A 50 -4.42 -7.77 -20.62
CA PHE A 50 -3.15 -8.11 -21.27
C PHE A 50 -3.09 -9.57 -21.75
N ILE A 51 -3.69 -10.51 -21.03
CA ILE A 51 -3.83 -11.92 -21.48
C ILE A 51 -4.54 -11.96 -22.83
N ASP A 52 -5.66 -11.27 -22.95
CA ASP A 52 -6.45 -11.20 -24.19
C ASP A 52 -5.68 -10.50 -25.30
N SER A 53 -5.12 -9.32 -25.01
CA SER A 53 -4.39 -8.49 -25.99
C SER A 53 -3.19 -9.21 -26.63
N TYR A 54 -2.48 -10.03 -25.87
CA TYR A 54 -1.31 -10.78 -26.37
C TYR A 54 -1.63 -12.25 -26.69
N GLY A 55 -2.88 -12.69 -26.52
CA GLY A 55 -3.30 -14.06 -26.79
C GLY A 55 -2.56 -15.10 -25.95
N LEU A 56 -2.36 -14.80 -24.66
CA LEU A 56 -1.65 -15.70 -23.74
C LEU A 56 -2.54 -16.81 -23.24
N LYS A 57 -1.91 -17.94 -22.94
CA LYS A 57 -2.53 -19.06 -22.21
C LYS A 57 -2.05 -19.08 -20.77
N THR A 58 -2.86 -19.62 -19.89
CA THR A 58 -2.53 -19.78 -18.48
C THR A 58 -2.59 -21.24 -18.05
N THR A 59 -1.74 -21.62 -17.12
CA THR A 59 -1.82 -22.92 -16.44
C THR A 59 -1.41 -22.75 -14.97
N LYS A 60 -1.87 -23.65 -14.11
CA LYS A 60 -1.51 -23.67 -12.69
C LYS A 60 -0.64 -24.88 -12.38
N SER A 61 0.45 -24.66 -11.67
CA SER A 61 1.31 -25.71 -11.13
C SER A 61 1.96 -25.21 -9.84
N HIS A 62 2.04 -26.08 -8.82
CA HIS A 62 2.64 -25.77 -7.52
C HIS A 62 2.11 -24.48 -6.87
N ASN A 63 0.80 -24.23 -6.96
CA ASN A 63 0.10 -23.04 -6.50
C ASN A 63 0.46 -21.72 -7.21
N LEU A 64 1.23 -21.78 -8.30
CA LEU A 64 1.57 -20.62 -9.12
C LEU A 64 0.81 -20.67 -10.45
N VAL A 65 0.46 -19.49 -10.96
CA VAL A 65 -0.06 -19.29 -12.31
C VAL A 65 1.08 -18.99 -13.26
N TYR A 66 1.11 -19.68 -14.38
CA TYR A 66 2.08 -19.51 -15.46
C TYR A 66 1.39 -18.92 -16.67
N TYR A 67 1.98 -17.88 -17.24
CA TYR A 67 1.50 -17.22 -18.45
C TYR A 67 2.41 -17.61 -19.59
N TYR A 68 1.88 -18.12 -20.70
CA TYR A 68 2.69 -18.67 -21.77
C TYR A 68 2.04 -18.56 -23.15
N LYS A 69 2.88 -18.63 -24.18
CA LYS A 69 2.52 -18.90 -25.57
C LYS A 69 3.30 -20.09 -26.09
N LYS A 70 2.75 -20.76 -27.12
CA LYS A 70 3.42 -21.90 -27.75
C LYS A 70 3.22 -21.91 -29.26
N THR A 71 4.19 -22.50 -29.98
CA THR A 71 4.15 -22.70 -31.41
C THR A 71 4.92 -23.98 -31.77
N THR A 72 4.60 -24.58 -32.93
CA THR A 72 5.38 -25.65 -33.55
C THR A 72 6.38 -25.11 -34.60
N ASP A 73 6.24 -23.84 -34.97
CA ASP A 73 7.14 -23.17 -35.94
C ASP A 73 8.25 -22.39 -35.20
N SER A 74 9.49 -22.82 -35.39
CA SER A 74 10.65 -22.18 -34.78
C SER A 74 10.85 -20.73 -35.24
N LEU A 75 10.39 -20.36 -36.42
CA LEU A 75 10.46 -18.99 -36.93
C LEU A 75 9.59 -18.00 -36.17
N LEU A 76 8.55 -18.50 -35.49
CA LEU A 76 7.66 -17.66 -34.66
C LEU A 76 8.14 -17.50 -33.23
N VAL A 77 9.19 -18.21 -32.80
CA VAL A 77 9.71 -18.09 -31.41
C VAL A 77 10.08 -16.66 -31.02
N PRO A 78 10.75 -15.84 -31.87
CA PRO A 78 11.01 -14.44 -31.54
C PRO A 78 9.75 -13.62 -31.26
N ASN A 79 8.65 -13.88 -32.00
CA ASN A 79 7.36 -13.19 -31.77
C ASN A 79 6.76 -13.59 -30.43
N LEU A 80 6.84 -14.87 -30.05
CA LEU A 80 6.37 -15.32 -28.73
C LEU A 80 7.18 -14.67 -27.60
N ILE A 81 8.49 -14.57 -27.75
CA ILE A 81 9.37 -13.89 -26.78
C ILE A 81 8.96 -12.43 -26.65
N PHE A 82 8.73 -11.74 -27.78
CA PHE A 82 8.28 -10.36 -27.78
C PHE A 82 6.94 -10.22 -27.07
N ASP A 83 5.94 -11.05 -27.39
CA ASP A 83 4.59 -10.97 -26.82
C ASP A 83 4.59 -11.20 -25.31
N VAL A 84 5.30 -12.24 -24.82
CA VAL A 84 5.38 -12.52 -23.38
C VAL A 84 6.17 -11.43 -22.67
N SER A 85 7.25 -10.91 -23.27
CA SER A 85 8.01 -9.80 -22.68
C SER A 85 7.20 -8.50 -22.63
N ALA A 86 6.45 -8.20 -23.69
CA ALA A 86 5.58 -7.02 -23.75
C ALA A 86 4.41 -7.12 -22.76
N PHE A 87 3.84 -8.33 -22.59
CA PHE A 87 2.86 -8.63 -21.57
C PHE A 87 3.40 -8.32 -20.16
N ILE A 88 4.56 -8.87 -19.79
CA ILE A 88 5.18 -8.66 -18.49
C ILE A 88 5.46 -7.16 -18.27
N SER A 89 6.10 -6.51 -19.24
CA SER A 89 6.43 -5.08 -19.16
C SER A 89 5.18 -4.20 -19.05
N GLY A 90 4.16 -4.47 -19.87
CA GLY A 90 2.89 -3.75 -19.87
C GLY A 90 2.13 -3.93 -18.53
N LEU A 91 2.03 -5.17 -18.06
CA LEU A 91 1.38 -5.49 -16.80
C LEU A 91 2.08 -4.76 -15.63
N VAL A 92 3.39 -4.88 -15.51
CA VAL A 92 4.16 -4.24 -14.43
C VAL A 92 4.06 -2.72 -14.52
N SER A 93 4.22 -2.15 -15.72
CA SER A 93 4.16 -0.68 -15.90
C SER A 93 2.79 -0.11 -15.59
N THR A 94 1.71 -0.76 -16.04
CA THR A 94 0.34 -0.33 -15.73
C THR A 94 0.05 -0.48 -14.24
N SER A 95 0.51 -1.57 -13.63
CA SER A 95 0.38 -1.83 -12.21
C SER A 95 1.12 -0.77 -11.37
N CYS A 96 2.35 -0.42 -11.74
CA CYS A 96 3.09 0.66 -11.09
C CYS A 96 2.44 2.04 -11.28
N ALA A 97 1.87 2.32 -12.45
CA ALA A 97 1.14 3.57 -12.71
C ALA A 97 -0.14 3.66 -11.85
N GLU A 98 -0.88 2.56 -11.71
CA GLU A 98 -2.03 2.47 -10.80
C GLU A 98 -1.62 2.67 -9.35
N ILE A 99 -0.53 2.07 -8.90
CA ILE A 99 0.02 2.27 -7.56
C ILE A 99 0.39 3.75 -7.36
N ALA A 100 1.04 4.37 -8.35
CA ALA A 100 1.46 5.78 -8.28
C ALA A 100 0.26 6.76 -8.27
N GLN A 101 -0.82 6.46 -8.99
CA GLN A 101 -2.03 7.29 -9.00
C GLN A 101 -2.88 7.16 -7.72
N THR A 102 -2.62 6.16 -6.90
CA THR A 102 -3.47 5.82 -5.76
C THR A 102 -2.80 5.98 -4.41
N THR A 103 -2.30 7.21 -4.13
CA THR A 103 -1.92 7.65 -2.78
C THR A 103 -2.98 7.32 -1.73
N ASP A 104 -4.23 7.39 -2.11
CA ASP A 104 -5.38 7.04 -1.27
C ASP A 104 -5.49 5.54 -0.98
N LYS A 105 -4.98 4.64 -1.83
CA LYS A 105 -5.18 3.20 -1.61
C LYS A 105 -4.28 2.63 -0.51
N SER A 106 -2.99 2.98 -0.48
CA SER A 106 -2.10 2.56 0.62
C SER A 106 -2.62 3.08 1.96
N TYR A 107 -3.07 4.36 1.98
CA TYR A 107 -3.68 4.96 3.15
C TYR A 107 -4.99 4.25 3.52
N ASN A 108 -5.87 3.98 2.57
CA ASN A 108 -7.15 3.31 2.81
C ASN A 108 -6.97 1.87 3.30
N ILE A 109 -6.02 1.12 2.73
CA ILE A 109 -5.71 -0.24 3.17
C ILE A 109 -5.16 -0.22 4.61
N PHE A 110 -4.20 0.65 4.90
CA PHE A 110 -3.64 0.75 6.24
C PHE A 110 -4.69 1.24 7.24
N ASN A 111 -5.49 2.24 6.88
CA ASN A 111 -6.61 2.73 7.67
C ASN A 111 -7.60 1.60 8.02
N GLN A 112 -8.01 0.78 7.05
CA GLN A 112 -8.89 -0.37 7.30
C GLN A 112 -8.26 -1.39 8.25
N ARG A 113 -6.95 -1.69 8.12
CA ARG A 113 -6.23 -2.60 9.02
C ARG A 113 -6.21 -2.05 10.44
N VAL A 114 -5.90 -0.76 10.61
CA VAL A 114 -5.88 -0.11 11.92
C VAL A 114 -7.28 -0.10 12.54
N HIS A 115 -8.32 0.29 11.78
CA HIS A 115 -9.70 0.27 12.29
C HIS A 115 -10.16 -1.13 12.70
N ARG A 116 -9.82 -2.17 11.92
CA ARG A 116 -10.13 -3.56 12.29
C ARG A 116 -9.47 -3.92 13.62
N PHE A 117 -8.21 -3.55 13.82
CA PHE A 117 -7.50 -3.79 15.07
C PHE A 117 -8.11 -3.01 16.25
N LEU A 118 -8.35 -1.71 16.09
CA LEU A 118 -8.94 -0.88 17.14
C LEU A 118 -10.31 -1.43 17.61
N ARG A 119 -11.15 -1.90 16.69
CA ARG A 119 -12.44 -2.49 17.00
C ARG A 119 -12.37 -3.81 17.76
N THR A 120 -11.23 -4.42 17.92
CA THR A 120 -11.07 -5.63 18.75
C THR A 120 -11.13 -5.31 20.25
N PHE A 121 -10.91 -4.06 20.65
CA PHE A 121 -10.86 -3.66 22.05
C PHE A 121 -11.57 -2.32 22.36
N ILE A 122 -12.00 -1.56 21.36
CA ILE A 122 -12.72 -0.31 21.52
C ILE A 122 -14.17 -0.50 21.03
N PRO A 123 -15.18 -0.24 21.90
CA PRO A 123 -16.58 -0.23 21.52
C PRO A 123 -16.89 0.77 20.40
N ASN A 124 -17.84 0.43 19.53
CA ASN A 124 -18.15 1.28 18.36
C ASN A 124 -18.66 2.68 18.74
N GLU A 125 -19.37 2.79 19.86
CA GLU A 125 -19.90 4.05 20.43
C GLU A 125 -18.81 5.04 20.86
N ASN A 126 -17.60 4.56 21.07
CA ASN A 126 -16.47 5.41 21.45
C ASN A 126 -15.75 6.03 20.26
N PHE A 127 -16.04 5.57 19.04
CA PHE A 127 -15.52 6.21 17.85
C PHE A 127 -16.34 7.46 17.51
N LEU A 128 -15.69 8.62 17.51
CA LEU A 128 -16.31 9.84 17.02
C LEU A 128 -16.55 9.77 15.52
N SER A 129 -17.72 10.21 15.10
CA SER A 129 -18.07 10.32 13.69
C SER A 129 -17.29 11.45 13.01
N LYS A 130 -17.13 11.35 11.68
CA LYS A 130 -16.54 12.44 10.88
C LYS A 130 -17.28 13.78 11.07
N LYS A 131 -18.58 13.76 11.36
CA LYS A 131 -19.39 14.96 11.55
C LYS A 131 -19.02 15.64 12.87
N GLU A 132 -18.82 14.88 13.93
CA GLU A 132 -18.42 15.41 15.25
C GLU A 132 -17.02 16.04 15.18
N ILE A 133 -16.07 15.38 14.53
CA ILE A 133 -14.71 15.91 14.33
C ILE A 133 -14.75 17.19 13.50
N LYS A 134 -15.51 17.21 12.39
CA LYS A 134 -15.66 18.39 11.54
C LYS A 134 -16.38 19.54 12.24
N GLY A 135 -17.23 19.26 13.22
CA GLY A 135 -17.84 20.30 14.07
C GLY A 135 -16.79 21.08 14.85
N ALA A 136 -15.75 20.40 15.36
CA ALA A 136 -14.65 21.03 16.08
C ALA A 136 -13.57 21.58 15.13
N PHE A 137 -13.24 20.86 14.06
CA PHE A 137 -12.17 21.18 13.10
C PHE A 137 -12.64 20.96 11.67
N PRO A 138 -13.35 21.91 11.03
CA PRO A 138 -14.00 21.72 9.73
C PRO A 138 -13.05 21.32 8.59
N ALA A 139 -11.81 21.80 8.63
CA ALA A 139 -10.79 21.57 7.58
C ALA A 139 -9.93 20.32 7.84
N LEU A 140 -10.07 19.66 9.00
CA LEU A 140 -9.19 18.55 9.38
C LEU A 140 -9.89 17.20 9.20
N SER A 141 -9.07 16.19 8.96
CA SER A 141 -9.48 14.78 8.96
C SER A 141 -8.44 13.96 9.70
N PHE A 142 -8.92 13.02 10.50
CA PHE A 142 -8.08 12.10 11.26
C PHE A 142 -8.36 10.67 10.85
N GLY A 143 -7.37 9.80 11.03
CA GLY A 143 -7.52 8.38 10.79
C GLY A 143 -8.56 7.76 11.73
N ALA A 144 -8.52 8.11 13.02
CA ALA A 144 -9.54 7.79 14.01
C ALA A 144 -9.58 8.86 15.10
N ALA A 145 -10.74 9.01 15.75
CA ALA A 145 -10.90 9.78 16.96
C ALA A 145 -11.72 8.95 17.96
N ILE A 146 -11.22 8.78 19.17
CA ILE A 146 -11.75 7.84 20.15
C ILE A 146 -12.00 8.57 21.44
N LYS A 147 -13.23 8.52 21.92
CA LYS A 147 -13.64 9.09 23.19
C LYS A 147 -13.29 8.12 24.32
N GLY A 148 -12.46 8.58 25.25
CA GLY A 148 -12.10 7.87 26.47
C GLY A 148 -12.52 8.64 27.71
N ASN A 149 -12.22 8.07 28.88
CA ASN A 149 -12.58 8.67 30.18
C ASN A 149 -11.88 10.01 30.44
N ALA A 150 -10.66 10.20 29.91
CA ALA A 150 -9.84 11.39 30.13
C ALA A 150 -9.93 12.42 29.00
N GLY A 151 -10.73 12.19 27.96
CA GLY A 151 -10.83 13.07 26.78
C GLY A 151 -10.86 12.28 25.47
N VAL A 152 -10.47 12.92 24.37
CA VAL A 152 -10.47 12.33 23.04
C VAL A 152 -9.05 12.06 22.58
N ALA A 153 -8.78 10.82 22.19
CA ALA A 153 -7.55 10.43 21.51
C ALA A 153 -7.73 10.60 19.99
N LEU A 154 -6.86 11.39 19.37
CA LEU A 154 -6.77 11.54 17.90
C LEU A 154 -5.65 10.67 17.35
N LEU A 155 -5.97 9.86 16.36
CA LEU A 155 -5.01 9.04 15.67
C LEU A 155 -4.90 9.49 14.21
N ASN A 156 -3.67 9.66 13.75
CA ASN A 156 -3.35 9.75 12.33
C ASN A 156 -2.42 8.60 11.94
N PHE A 157 -2.43 8.27 10.66
CA PHE A 157 -1.68 7.15 10.12
C PHE A 157 -0.72 7.66 9.06
N ALA A 158 0.57 7.33 9.20
CA ALA A 158 1.57 7.62 8.19
C ALA A 158 1.90 6.35 7.42
N THR A 159 1.65 6.39 6.12
CA THR A 159 1.95 5.33 5.17
C THR A 159 2.16 5.93 3.78
N GLY A 160 2.76 5.19 2.88
CA GLY A 160 2.96 5.61 1.50
C GLY A 160 3.61 4.50 0.67
N SER A 161 3.27 4.43 -0.60
CA SER A 161 3.87 3.50 -1.56
C SER A 161 5.33 3.84 -1.91
N ASN A 162 5.75 5.07 -1.65
CA ASN A 162 7.13 5.55 -1.80
C ASN A 162 7.45 6.63 -0.77
N ASP A 163 8.71 7.05 -0.72
CA ASP A 163 9.21 8.02 0.26
C ASP A 163 8.46 9.36 0.24
N ASN A 164 8.16 9.89 -0.94
CA ASN A 164 7.48 11.18 -1.05
C ASN A 164 6.06 11.12 -0.49
N TYR A 165 5.33 10.05 -0.76
CA TYR A 165 3.99 9.85 -0.21
C TYR A 165 4.02 9.61 1.29
N TYR A 166 5.00 8.85 1.78
CA TYR A 166 5.19 8.65 3.21
C TYR A 166 5.47 9.97 3.93
N ILE A 167 6.40 10.79 3.39
CA ILE A 167 6.73 12.12 3.92
C ILE A 167 5.51 13.05 3.91
N ASN A 168 4.76 13.08 2.81
CA ASN A 168 3.53 13.89 2.73
C ASN A 168 2.51 13.47 3.80
N SER A 169 2.38 12.18 4.05
CA SER A 169 1.50 11.65 5.09
C SER A 169 1.96 12.05 6.50
N LEU A 170 3.27 12.02 6.77
CA LEU A 170 3.87 12.53 8.01
C LEU A 170 3.60 14.02 8.21
N CYS A 171 3.94 14.84 7.22
CA CYS A 171 3.75 16.30 7.27
C CYS A 171 2.28 16.69 7.47
N LYS A 172 1.37 16.05 6.73
CA LYS A 172 -0.07 16.28 6.87
C LYS A 172 -0.57 15.94 8.28
N SER A 173 -0.11 14.83 8.83
CA SER A 173 -0.50 14.38 10.17
C SER A 173 0.02 15.37 11.24
N GLN A 174 1.27 15.78 11.13
CA GLN A 174 1.88 16.76 12.03
C GLN A 174 1.12 18.08 12.00
N THR A 175 0.90 18.65 10.79
CA THR A 175 0.16 19.90 10.63
C THR A 175 -1.24 19.81 11.26
N SER A 176 -1.93 18.70 11.07
CA SER A 176 -3.25 18.49 11.68
C SER A 176 -3.18 18.53 13.21
N PHE A 177 -2.19 17.88 13.82
CA PHE A 177 -2.01 17.89 15.28
C PHE A 177 -1.57 19.25 15.81
N GLU A 178 -0.75 20.02 15.08
CA GLU A 178 -0.38 21.40 15.44
C GLU A 178 -1.60 22.33 15.46
N ILE A 179 -2.48 22.19 14.46
CA ILE A 179 -3.72 22.98 14.41
C ILE A 179 -4.61 22.65 15.60
N VAL A 180 -4.78 21.36 15.93
CA VAL A 180 -5.54 20.95 17.10
C VAL A 180 -4.94 21.53 18.38
N GLN A 181 -3.62 21.39 18.56
CA GLN A 181 -2.95 21.88 19.77
C GLN A 181 -3.12 23.40 19.99
N LYS A 182 -3.15 24.16 18.89
CA LYS A 182 -3.34 25.63 18.96
C LYS A 182 -4.78 26.06 19.21
N ASN A 183 -5.76 25.25 18.83
CA ASN A 183 -7.18 25.63 18.85
C ASN A 183 -8.02 24.89 19.88
N ASP A 184 -7.49 23.87 20.55
CA ASP A 184 -8.16 23.10 21.60
C ASP A 184 -7.87 23.73 22.97
N SER A 185 -8.52 24.86 23.27
CA SER A 185 -8.35 25.58 24.53
C SER A 185 -8.79 24.78 25.76
N ASN A 186 -9.70 23.84 25.58
CA ASN A 186 -10.25 23.03 26.67
C ASN A 186 -9.49 21.72 26.89
N ASN A 187 -8.42 21.48 26.12
CA ASN A 187 -7.65 20.23 26.12
C ASN A 187 -8.54 18.97 25.96
N THR A 188 -9.62 19.08 25.17
CA THR A 188 -10.55 18.00 24.92
C THR A 188 -9.89 16.87 24.13
N PHE A 189 -9.01 17.25 23.17
CA PHE A 189 -8.23 16.35 22.32
C PHE A 189 -6.83 16.17 22.89
N ASN A 190 -6.78 15.67 24.12
CA ASN A 190 -5.60 15.63 24.95
C ASN A 190 -4.55 14.62 24.51
N LYS A 191 -4.92 13.63 23.67
CA LYS A 191 -4.01 12.60 23.18
C LYS A 191 -3.92 12.61 21.67
N LYS A 192 -2.71 12.68 21.15
CA LYS A 192 -2.40 12.70 19.72
C LYS A 192 -1.40 11.60 19.41
N ILE A 193 -1.77 10.64 18.58
CA ILE A 193 -0.95 9.48 18.24
C ILE A 193 -0.76 9.42 16.72
N LEU A 194 0.48 9.36 16.29
CA LEU A 194 0.88 9.10 14.91
C LEU A 194 1.34 7.65 14.79
N LEU A 195 0.56 6.84 14.08
CA LEU A 195 0.88 5.45 13.85
C LEU A 195 1.60 5.28 12.51
N LEU A 196 2.82 4.77 12.55
CA LEU A 196 3.64 4.52 11.36
C LEU A 196 3.39 3.13 10.79
N ASP A 197 3.15 3.05 9.48
CA ASP A 197 3.10 1.78 8.74
C ASP A 197 4.52 1.28 8.47
N ASP A 198 5.06 0.50 9.38
CA ASP A 198 6.39 -0.08 9.27
C ASP A 198 6.44 -1.39 8.46
N THR A 199 5.34 -1.77 7.83
CA THR A 199 5.34 -2.80 6.79
C THR A 199 5.87 -2.27 5.46
N LYS A 200 6.03 -0.96 5.32
CA LYS A 200 6.52 -0.30 4.11
C LYS A 200 8.03 -0.09 4.14
N LYS A 201 8.71 -0.47 3.06
CA LYS A 201 10.15 -0.25 2.88
C LYS A 201 10.55 1.24 3.00
N SER A 202 9.66 2.14 2.60
CA SER A 202 9.88 3.58 2.70
C SER A 202 10.24 4.05 4.11
N LEU A 203 9.75 3.41 5.18
CA LEU A 203 10.09 3.78 6.54
C LEU A 203 11.58 3.54 6.87
N THR A 204 12.26 2.62 6.17
CA THR A 204 13.69 2.35 6.36
C THR A 204 14.59 3.28 5.55
N SER A 205 14.02 4.13 4.70
CA SER A 205 14.75 5.13 3.92
C SER A 205 15.30 6.22 4.84
N GLU A 206 16.55 6.62 4.62
CA GLU A 206 17.18 7.73 5.34
C GLU A 206 16.37 9.03 5.19
N LYS A 207 15.84 9.28 3.99
CA LYS A 207 15.01 10.44 3.67
C LYS A 207 13.76 10.51 4.56
N VAL A 208 13.03 9.41 4.71
CA VAL A 208 11.86 9.32 5.59
C VAL A 208 12.28 9.42 7.05
N GLY A 209 13.40 8.79 7.43
CA GLY A 209 13.95 8.84 8.78
C GLY A 209 14.24 10.27 9.29
N VAL A 210 14.69 11.15 8.41
CA VAL A 210 14.87 12.59 8.74
C VAL A 210 13.53 13.22 9.16
N TYR A 211 12.46 12.98 8.40
CA TYR A 211 11.14 13.54 8.70
C TYR A 211 10.50 12.91 9.95
N VAL A 212 10.70 11.62 10.18
CA VAL A 212 10.24 10.98 11.42
C VAL A 212 10.90 11.64 12.64
N ARG A 213 12.23 11.84 12.62
CA ARG A 213 12.95 12.58 13.69
C ARG A 213 12.42 13.99 13.86
N PHE A 214 12.21 14.72 12.75
CA PHE A 214 11.64 16.08 12.79
C PHE A 214 10.28 16.11 13.49
N VAL A 215 9.40 15.14 13.23
CA VAL A 215 8.10 15.05 13.90
C VAL A 215 8.28 14.69 15.38
N GLN A 216 9.22 13.80 15.72
CA GLN A 216 9.54 13.44 17.11
C GLN A 216 10.03 14.64 17.93
N ASP A 217 10.94 15.44 17.37
CA ASP A 217 11.55 16.60 18.04
C ASP A 217 10.52 17.70 18.36
N LYS A 218 9.42 17.74 17.66
CA LYS A 218 8.32 18.69 17.92
C LYS A 218 7.50 18.36 19.17
N HIS A 219 7.53 17.13 19.66
CA HIS A 219 6.79 16.66 20.84
C HIS A 219 5.28 16.98 20.83
N ILE A 220 4.66 17.06 19.63
CA ILE A 220 3.25 17.40 19.45
C ILE A 220 2.36 16.17 19.55
N CYS A 221 2.87 15.01 19.20
CA CYS A 221 2.18 13.71 19.24
C CYS A 221 3.13 12.60 19.67
N GLU A 222 2.55 11.54 20.18
CA GLU A 222 3.25 10.27 20.38
C GLU A 222 3.39 9.56 19.04
N ILE A 223 4.54 8.93 18.80
CA ILE A 223 4.78 8.15 17.57
C ILE A 223 4.90 6.69 17.92
N ASP A 224 4.05 5.87 17.31
CA ASP A 224 4.05 4.43 17.45
C ASP A 224 4.22 3.74 16.10
N ARG A 225 4.71 2.49 16.13
CA ARG A 225 4.85 1.64 14.93
C ARG A 225 3.78 0.56 14.90
N TRP A 226 3.34 0.21 13.72
CA TRP A 226 2.32 -0.81 13.54
C TRP A 226 2.73 -2.19 14.08
N CYS A 227 4.01 -2.57 14.00
CA CYS A 227 4.51 -3.82 14.59
C CYS A 227 4.28 -3.88 16.10
N ASN A 228 4.29 -2.74 16.78
CA ASN A 228 4.09 -2.62 18.24
C ASN A 228 2.66 -2.14 18.59
N ARG A 229 1.68 -2.34 17.71
CA ARG A 229 0.31 -1.80 17.84
C ARG A 229 -0.42 -2.17 19.13
N ASP A 230 -0.01 -3.25 19.80
CA ASP A 230 -0.64 -3.66 21.07
C ASP A 230 -0.49 -2.61 22.18
N ILE A 231 0.52 -1.73 22.11
CA ILE A 231 0.70 -0.61 23.02
C ILE A 231 -0.47 0.39 22.94
N LEU A 232 -1.22 0.42 21.83
CA LEU A 232 -2.39 1.26 21.67
C LEU A 232 -3.51 0.87 22.66
N LYS A 233 -3.58 -0.40 23.10
CA LYS A 233 -4.56 -0.86 24.09
C LYS A 233 -4.36 -0.17 25.42
N GLU A 234 -3.11 0.04 25.81
CA GLU A 234 -2.76 0.74 27.06
C GLU A 234 -2.92 2.26 26.91
N LYS A 235 -2.51 2.78 25.75
CA LYS A 235 -2.55 4.22 25.49
C LYS A 235 -3.96 4.77 25.27
N ILE A 236 -4.88 3.96 24.71
CA ILE A 236 -6.26 4.36 24.40
C ILE A 236 -7.23 3.66 25.34
N ALA A 237 -6.82 3.37 26.58
CA ALA A 237 -7.71 2.77 27.57
C ALA A 237 -8.97 3.63 27.75
N VAL A 238 -10.13 3.04 27.44
CA VAL A 238 -11.47 3.65 27.45
C VAL A 238 -12.15 3.37 28.78
#